data_c5c1d3a2c4b6fd34e34c5a099923ffba
#
_entry.id   c5c1d3a2c4b6fd34e34c5a099923ffba
#
_cell.length_a   1.000
_cell.length_b   1.000
_cell.length_c   1.000
_cell.angle_alpha   90.00
_cell.angle_beta   90.00
_cell.angle_gamma   90.00
#
_symmetry.space_group_name_H-M   'P 1'
#
loop_
_entity.id
_entity.type
_entity.pdbx_description
1 polymer ?
#
loop_
_entity_poly.entity_id
_entity_poly.type
_entity_poly.pdbx_seq_one_letter_code
_entity_poly.pdbx_strand_id
1 'polypeptide(L)'
;MNRMVEIFGDQWSLLIIRDIIFMNRRHFRELLTESVEGIASNILADRLQRLVQQGIIVKSHDPTHKQKAIYSLTEKGIDLLPLLMEMSAWGQKHVPGSGLRGLPQALEQGGPKLRTDFMAELRESHRPQSIAKKKARRPLRNRATTTSR
;
A
#
# COMPACT_ATOMS: atom_id res chain seq x y z
N MET A 1 -2.62 -19.07 14.96
CA MET A 1 -1.24 -18.94 14.43
C MET A 1 -1.08 -19.50 13.03
N ASN A 2 -1.54 -20.71 12.70
CA ASN A 2 -1.33 -21.33 11.38
C ASN A 2 -1.77 -20.48 10.16
N ARG A 3 -2.97 -19.90 10.18
CA ARG A 3 -3.45 -19.04 9.08
C ARG A 3 -2.58 -17.81 8.81
N MET A 4 -1.94 -17.27 9.83
CA MET A 4 -1.02 -16.15 9.66
C MET A 4 0.25 -16.58 8.93
N VAL A 5 0.78 -17.75 9.30
CA VAL A 5 1.96 -18.33 8.63
C VAL A 5 1.64 -18.71 7.19
N GLU A 6 0.44 -19.18 6.88
CA GLU A 6 0.00 -19.48 5.51
C GLU A 6 -0.05 -18.22 4.62
N ILE A 7 -0.44 -17.07 5.18
CA ILE A 7 -0.51 -15.80 4.44
C ILE A 7 0.89 -15.19 4.25
N PHE A 8 1.72 -15.22 5.29
CA PHE A 8 2.99 -14.50 5.34
C PHE A 8 4.22 -15.40 5.45
N GLY A 9 4.05 -16.74 5.40
CA GLY A 9 5.12 -17.70 5.56
C GLY A 9 6.13 -17.76 4.41
N ASP A 10 5.87 -17.03 3.34
CA ASP A 10 6.82 -16.87 2.25
C ASP A 10 7.43 -15.45 2.23
N GLN A 11 8.69 -15.37 1.86
CA GLN A 11 9.42 -14.10 1.82
C GLN A 11 8.81 -13.08 0.84
N TRP A 12 8.24 -13.54 -0.28
CA TRP A 12 7.82 -12.66 -1.37
C TRP A 12 6.58 -11.84 -1.02
N SER A 13 5.62 -12.42 -0.31
CA SER A 13 4.42 -11.70 0.13
C SER A 13 4.75 -10.49 0.99
N LEU A 14 5.64 -10.64 1.96
CA LEU A 14 6.09 -9.54 2.82
C LEU A 14 6.91 -8.50 2.06
N LEU A 15 7.78 -8.93 1.14
CA LEU A 15 8.58 -8.02 0.32
C LEU A 15 7.71 -7.19 -0.62
N ILE A 16 6.68 -7.78 -1.24
CA ILE A 16 5.71 -7.05 -2.08
C ILE A 16 4.97 -6.00 -1.24
N ILE A 17 4.46 -6.37 -0.07
CA ILE A 17 3.76 -5.45 0.82
C ILE A 17 4.69 -4.32 1.27
N ARG A 18 5.93 -4.62 1.62
CA ARG A 18 6.97 -3.64 1.95
C ARG A 18 7.15 -2.63 0.82
N ASP A 19 7.29 -3.10 -0.41
CA ASP A 19 7.53 -2.26 -1.58
C ASP A 19 6.32 -1.36 -1.90
N ILE A 20 5.11 -1.87 -1.71
CA ILE A 20 3.89 -1.06 -1.86
C ILE A 20 3.81 0.01 -0.77
N ILE A 21 4.08 -0.34 0.49
CA ILE A 21 3.98 0.58 1.63
C ILE A 21 5.06 1.67 1.57
N PHE A 22 6.32 1.28 1.47
CA PHE A 22 7.44 2.20 1.68
C PHE A 22 7.98 2.81 0.39
N MET A 23 7.84 2.13 -0.75
CA MET A 23 8.36 2.58 -2.04
C MET A 23 7.27 3.02 -3.00
N ASN A 24 5.99 2.92 -2.61
CA ASN A 24 4.82 3.22 -3.44
C ASN A 24 4.86 2.52 -4.82
N ARG A 25 5.45 1.33 -4.90
CA ARG A 25 5.48 0.49 -6.10
C ARG A 25 4.15 -0.23 -6.23
N ARG A 26 3.30 0.24 -7.11
CA ARG A 26 1.90 -0.20 -7.20
C ARG A 26 1.55 -0.87 -8.52
N HIS A 27 2.51 -0.94 -9.47
CA HIS A 27 2.34 -1.59 -10.76
C HIS A 27 3.19 -2.86 -10.85
N PHE A 28 2.71 -3.84 -11.62
CA PHE A 28 3.40 -5.11 -11.79
C PHE A 28 4.85 -4.93 -12.25
N ARG A 29 5.06 -4.04 -13.23
CA ARG A 29 6.40 -3.79 -13.77
C ARG A 29 7.35 -3.18 -12.73
N GLU A 30 6.89 -2.23 -11.95
CA GLU A 30 7.69 -1.63 -10.87
C GLU A 30 8.10 -2.69 -9.84
N LEU A 31 7.14 -3.50 -9.38
CA LEU A 31 7.40 -4.60 -8.44
C LEU A 31 8.36 -5.65 -9.01
N LEU A 32 8.31 -5.89 -10.32
CA LEU A 32 9.18 -6.85 -10.99
C LEU A 32 10.61 -6.33 -11.17
N THR A 33 10.76 -5.08 -11.63
CA THR A 33 12.05 -4.56 -12.11
C THR A 33 12.81 -3.76 -11.06
N GLU A 34 12.12 -3.18 -10.08
CA GLU A 34 12.72 -2.31 -9.07
C GLU A 34 12.90 -2.97 -7.71
N SER A 35 12.41 -4.21 -7.54
CA SER A 35 12.64 -4.99 -6.32
C SER A 35 14.11 -5.39 -6.25
N VAL A 36 14.73 -5.08 -5.11
CA VAL A 36 16.16 -5.38 -4.87
C VAL A 36 16.44 -6.89 -4.86
N GLU A 37 15.44 -7.67 -4.43
CA GLU A 37 15.57 -9.12 -4.27
C GLU A 37 15.39 -9.90 -5.58
N GLY A 38 14.95 -9.26 -6.67
CA GLY A 38 14.85 -9.89 -7.99
C GLY A 38 13.82 -11.01 -8.09
N ILE A 39 12.56 -10.69 -7.83
CA ILE A 39 11.45 -11.65 -7.92
C ILE A 39 11.20 -12.09 -9.37
N ALA A 40 10.96 -13.39 -9.59
CA ALA A 40 10.56 -13.90 -10.89
C ALA A 40 9.09 -13.52 -11.22
N SER A 41 8.79 -13.26 -12.49
CA SER A 41 7.48 -12.76 -12.92
C SER A 41 6.31 -13.69 -12.59
N ASN A 42 6.49 -15.01 -12.71
CA ASN A 42 5.48 -16.00 -12.35
C ASN A 42 5.22 -16.03 -10.84
N ILE A 43 6.25 -15.87 -10.04
CA ILE A 43 6.11 -15.81 -8.57
C ILE A 43 5.41 -14.52 -8.17
N LEU A 44 5.81 -13.38 -8.75
CA LEU A 44 5.14 -12.10 -8.49
C LEU A 44 3.64 -12.17 -8.83
N ALA A 45 3.29 -12.72 -10.00
CA ALA A 45 1.90 -12.86 -10.42
C ALA A 45 1.10 -13.72 -9.44
N ASP A 46 1.63 -14.88 -9.02
CA ASP A 46 0.99 -15.77 -8.05
C ASP A 46 0.81 -15.08 -6.69
N ARG A 47 1.82 -14.41 -6.18
CA ARG A 47 1.75 -13.72 -4.88
C ARG A 47 0.79 -12.54 -4.88
N LEU A 48 0.76 -11.73 -5.94
CA LEU A 48 -0.22 -10.66 -6.09
C LEU A 48 -1.65 -11.20 -6.11
N GLN A 49 -1.89 -12.30 -6.84
CA GLN A 49 -3.20 -12.95 -6.85
C GLN A 49 -3.61 -13.44 -5.47
N ARG A 50 -2.72 -14.07 -4.72
CA ARG A 50 -2.97 -14.51 -3.33
C ARG A 50 -3.27 -13.35 -2.41
N LEU A 51 -2.50 -12.27 -2.48
CA LEU A 51 -2.72 -11.07 -1.66
C LEU A 51 -4.06 -10.41 -1.96
N VAL A 52 -4.52 -10.43 -3.21
CA VAL A 52 -5.88 -9.99 -3.59
C VAL A 52 -6.94 -10.92 -2.99
N GLN A 53 -6.78 -12.23 -3.12
CA GLN A 53 -7.71 -13.22 -2.56
C GLN A 53 -7.82 -13.12 -1.03
N GLN A 54 -6.72 -12.81 -0.35
CA GLN A 54 -6.67 -12.60 1.09
C GLN A 54 -7.22 -11.22 1.53
N GLY A 55 -7.58 -10.36 0.59
CA GLY A 55 -8.09 -9.02 0.87
C GLY A 55 -7.06 -8.07 1.48
N ILE A 56 -5.77 -8.31 1.25
CA ILE A 56 -4.66 -7.45 1.70
C ILE A 56 -4.47 -6.30 0.72
N ILE A 57 -4.59 -6.58 -0.56
CA ILE A 57 -4.56 -5.61 -1.65
C ILE A 57 -5.79 -5.77 -2.54
N VAL A 58 -6.10 -4.73 -3.30
CA VAL A 58 -7.09 -4.76 -4.38
C VAL A 58 -6.40 -4.40 -5.70
N LYS A 59 -6.85 -5.05 -6.78
CA LYS A 59 -6.42 -4.75 -8.13
C LYS A 59 -7.49 -3.90 -8.81
N SER A 60 -7.12 -2.78 -9.37
CA SER A 60 -8.00 -1.89 -10.14
C SER A 60 -7.32 -1.39 -11.40
N HIS A 61 -8.06 -0.71 -12.26
CA HIS A 61 -7.46 -0.02 -13.40
C HIS A 61 -6.82 1.29 -12.96
N ASP A 62 -5.62 1.58 -13.49
CA ASP A 62 -4.98 2.86 -13.28
C ASP A 62 -5.80 3.95 -13.99
N PRO A 63 -6.28 4.99 -13.29
CA PRO A 63 -7.07 6.07 -13.89
C PRO A 63 -6.27 6.91 -14.88
N THR A 64 -4.95 6.89 -14.80
CA THR A 64 -4.05 7.62 -15.70
C THR A 64 -3.64 6.79 -16.91
N HIS A 65 -3.73 5.43 -16.82
CA HIS A 65 -3.33 4.49 -17.87
C HIS A 65 -4.33 3.34 -17.96
N LYS A 66 -5.32 3.45 -18.82
CA LYS A 66 -6.44 2.50 -18.97
C LYS A 66 -6.03 1.02 -19.17
N GLN A 67 -4.81 0.75 -19.62
CA GLN A 67 -4.30 -0.61 -19.85
C GLN A 67 -3.45 -1.16 -18.70
N LYS A 68 -3.19 -0.36 -17.66
CA LYS A 68 -2.36 -0.78 -16.51
C LYS A 68 -3.23 -1.08 -15.30
N ALA A 69 -2.95 -2.20 -14.65
CA ALA A 69 -3.50 -2.49 -13.34
C ALA A 69 -2.68 -1.77 -12.27
N ILE A 70 -3.36 -1.24 -11.26
CA ILE A 70 -2.76 -0.69 -10.05
C ILE A 70 -3.19 -1.52 -8.86
N TYR A 71 -2.24 -1.84 -7.98
CA TYR A 71 -2.46 -2.55 -6.73
C TYR A 71 -2.51 -1.55 -5.57
N SER A 72 -3.56 -1.61 -4.79
CA SER A 72 -3.79 -0.71 -3.66
C SER A 72 -3.97 -1.50 -2.37
N LEU A 73 -3.41 -1.02 -1.27
CA LEU A 73 -3.62 -1.61 0.05
C LEU A 73 -5.09 -1.43 0.47
N THR A 74 -5.63 -2.45 1.12
CA THR A 74 -6.86 -2.35 1.91
C THR A 74 -6.52 -1.90 3.33
N GLU A 75 -7.53 -1.63 4.18
CA GLU A 75 -7.28 -1.41 5.61
C GLU A 75 -6.49 -2.56 6.24
N LYS A 76 -6.84 -3.80 5.89
CA LYS A 76 -6.11 -5.00 6.32
C LYS A 76 -4.65 -5.00 5.88
N GLY A 77 -4.36 -4.47 4.69
CA GLY A 77 -2.99 -4.31 4.19
C GLY A 77 -2.23 -3.20 4.91
N ILE A 78 -2.87 -2.08 5.20
CA ILE A 78 -2.27 -0.95 5.92
C ILE A 78 -1.95 -1.34 7.37
N ASP A 79 -2.79 -2.15 7.99
CA ASP A 79 -2.59 -2.67 9.34
C ASP A 79 -1.36 -3.59 9.48
N LEU A 80 -0.70 -3.96 8.37
CA LEU A 80 0.57 -4.68 8.39
C LEU A 80 1.78 -3.77 8.61
N LEU A 81 1.64 -2.45 8.53
CA LEU A 81 2.75 -1.52 8.77
C LEU A 81 3.42 -1.74 10.14
N PRO A 82 2.69 -1.82 11.27
CA PRO A 82 3.31 -2.09 12.57
C PRO A 82 4.11 -3.40 12.58
N LEU A 83 3.59 -4.47 11.97
CA LEU A 83 4.29 -5.75 11.89
C LEU A 83 5.61 -5.61 11.14
N LEU A 84 5.62 -4.95 9.97
CA LEU A 84 6.84 -4.73 9.20
C LEU A 84 7.86 -3.88 9.98
N MET A 85 7.38 -2.89 10.74
CA MET A 85 8.24 -2.06 11.59
C MET A 85 8.88 -2.87 12.70
N GLU A 86 8.14 -3.74 13.39
CA GLU A 86 8.67 -4.61 14.45
C GLU A 86 9.68 -5.63 13.88
N MET A 87 9.37 -6.24 12.73
CA MET A 87 10.33 -7.13 12.04
C MET A 87 11.62 -6.40 11.68
N SER A 88 11.51 -5.18 11.21
CA SER A 88 12.66 -4.34 10.85
C SER A 88 13.50 -3.95 12.07
N ALA A 89 12.86 -3.57 13.17
CA ALA A 89 13.53 -3.24 14.42
C ALA A 89 14.27 -4.46 15.00
N TRP A 90 13.64 -5.63 14.95
CA TRP A 90 14.26 -6.89 15.35
C TRP A 90 15.48 -7.22 14.47
N GLY A 91 15.32 -7.10 13.15
CA GLY A 91 16.41 -7.33 12.20
C GLY A 91 17.60 -6.41 12.46
N GLN A 92 17.35 -5.11 12.67
CA GLN A 92 18.39 -4.14 12.96
C GLN A 92 19.20 -4.51 14.22
N LYS A 93 18.52 -5.06 15.23
CA LYS A 93 19.17 -5.46 16.50
C LYS A 93 20.00 -6.75 16.38
N HIS A 94 19.55 -7.71 15.58
CA HIS A 94 20.05 -9.08 15.62
C HIS A 94 20.74 -9.56 14.34
N VAL A 95 20.53 -8.87 13.21
CA VAL A 95 21.08 -9.26 11.90
C VAL A 95 22.03 -8.19 11.39
N PRO A 96 23.34 -8.47 11.30
CA PRO A 96 24.31 -7.49 10.80
C PRO A 96 23.94 -7.00 9.38
N GLY A 97 23.97 -5.68 9.18
CA GLY A 97 23.70 -5.06 7.89
C GLY A 97 22.21 -4.90 7.51
N SER A 98 21.27 -5.36 8.34
CA SER A 98 19.82 -5.25 8.10
C SER A 98 19.20 -3.92 8.56
N GLY A 99 20.02 -2.88 8.71
CA GLY A 99 19.54 -1.58 9.21
C GLY A 99 18.45 -0.96 8.33
N LEU A 100 17.43 -0.40 8.98
CA LEU A 100 16.43 0.42 8.32
C LEU A 100 17.08 1.66 7.69
N ARG A 101 16.67 1.97 6.47
CA ARG A 101 17.10 3.18 5.76
C ARG A 101 15.90 3.93 5.20
N GLY A 102 16.04 5.23 5.06
CA GLY A 102 15.00 6.07 4.47
C GLY A 102 13.73 6.15 5.32
N LEU A 103 12.56 5.98 4.68
CA LEU A 103 11.26 6.15 5.32
C LEU A 103 11.02 5.19 6.50
N PRO A 104 11.33 3.90 6.45
CA PRO A 104 11.18 3.03 7.63
C PRO A 104 11.99 3.51 8.84
N GLN A 105 13.21 3.98 8.64
CA GLN A 105 14.04 4.55 9.71
C GLN A 105 13.41 5.82 10.29
N ALA A 106 12.91 6.71 9.45
CA ALA A 106 12.26 7.94 9.87
C ALA A 106 10.99 7.65 10.68
N LEU A 107 10.19 6.66 10.28
CA LEU A 107 8.97 6.24 11.00
C LEU A 107 9.30 5.63 12.37
N GLU A 108 10.41 4.91 12.49
CA GLU A 108 10.85 4.38 13.78
C GLU A 108 11.27 5.49 14.74
N GLN A 109 12.08 6.41 14.25
CA GLN A 109 12.58 7.56 15.04
C GLN A 109 11.48 8.56 15.39
N GLY A 110 10.48 8.74 14.53
CA GLY A 110 9.38 9.68 14.71
C GLY A 110 8.28 9.19 15.68
N GLY A 111 8.36 7.95 16.10
CA GLY A 111 7.48 7.40 17.14
C GLY A 111 6.03 7.15 16.69
N PRO A 112 5.13 6.87 17.66
CA PRO A 112 3.76 6.43 17.35
C PRO A 112 2.93 7.44 16.55
N LYS A 113 3.10 8.74 16.79
CA LYS A 113 2.36 9.76 16.07
C LYS A 113 2.68 9.76 14.58
N LEU A 114 3.97 9.73 14.22
CA LEU A 114 4.38 9.73 12.81
C LEU A 114 3.90 8.46 12.10
N ARG A 115 3.91 7.31 12.77
CA ARG A 115 3.35 6.05 12.24
C ARG A 115 1.85 6.17 11.97
N THR A 116 1.09 6.76 12.90
CA THR A 116 -0.35 6.99 12.75
C THR A 116 -0.65 7.94 11.59
N ASP A 117 0.10 9.02 11.47
CA ASP A 117 -0.05 10.00 10.38
C ASP A 117 0.28 9.34 9.03
N PHE A 118 1.32 8.53 8.95
CA PHE A 118 1.67 7.79 7.74
C PHE A 118 0.61 6.73 7.36
N MET A 119 0.02 6.03 8.33
CA MET A 119 -1.10 5.13 8.05
C MET A 119 -2.32 5.88 7.50
N ALA A 120 -2.58 7.09 7.98
CA ALA A 120 -3.65 7.94 7.44
C ALA A 120 -3.35 8.37 5.99
N GLU A 121 -2.11 8.71 5.69
CA GLU A 121 -1.65 9.03 4.34
C GLU A 121 -1.80 7.82 3.39
N LEU A 122 -1.43 6.63 3.84
CA LEU A 122 -1.64 5.40 3.08
C LEU A 122 -3.13 5.16 2.78
N ARG A 123 -4.02 5.37 3.74
CA ARG A 123 -5.47 5.26 3.54
C ARG A 123 -5.97 6.21 2.46
N GLU A 124 -5.49 7.44 2.46
CA GLU A 124 -5.89 8.43 1.47
C GLU A 124 -5.34 8.10 0.07
N SER A 125 -4.05 7.76 -0.04
CA SER A 125 -3.40 7.46 -1.31
C SER A 125 -3.85 6.14 -1.95
N HIS A 126 -4.30 5.18 -1.15
CA HIS A 126 -4.79 3.88 -1.61
C HIS A 126 -6.32 3.80 -1.73
N ARG A 127 -7.02 4.89 -1.48
CA ARG A 127 -8.49 4.95 -1.61
C ARG A 127 -8.91 4.64 -3.06
N PRO A 128 -9.90 3.76 -3.28
CA PRO A 128 -10.43 3.49 -4.62
C PRO A 128 -10.95 4.77 -5.27
N GLN A 129 -10.44 5.12 -6.44
CA GLN A 129 -10.72 6.40 -7.11
C GLN A 129 -12.18 6.59 -7.57
N SER A 130 -12.99 5.55 -7.57
CA SER A 130 -14.44 5.62 -7.81
C SER A 130 -15.17 6.54 -6.82
N ILE A 131 -14.66 6.66 -5.60
CA ILE A 131 -15.25 7.53 -4.55
C ILE A 131 -14.83 9.00 -4.73
N ALA A 132 -13.59 9.25 -5.16
CA ALA A 132 -13.07 10.60 -5.37
C ALA A 132 -13.80 11.33 -6.52
N LYS A 133 -14.10 10.63 -7.63
CA LYS A 133 -14.87 11.21 -8.76
C LYS A 133 -16.32 11.56 -8.39
N LYS A 134 -16.94 10.88 -7.43
CA LYS A 134 -18.29 11.16 -6.98
C LYS A 134 -18.37 12.41 -6.10
N LYS A 135 -17.32 12.71 -5.35
CA LYS A 135 -17.23 13.88 -4.47
C LYS A 135 -16.95 15.18 -5.25
N ALA A 136 -16.19 15.09 -6.35
CA ALA A 136 -15.87 16.24 -7.24
C ALA A 136 -17.02 16.59 -8.21
N ARG A 137 -18.03 15.73 -8.40
CA ARG A 137 -19.16 15.94 -9.32
C ARG A 137 -20.45 16.43 -8.63
N ARG A 138 -20.40 16.96 -7.42
CA ARG A 138 -21.56 17.63 -6.84
C ARG A 138 -21.60 19.07 -7.33
N PRO A 139 -22.46 19.42 -8.32
CA PRO A 139 -22.56 20.80 -8.78
C PRO A 139 -23.18 21.63 -7.66
N LEU A 140 -22.58 22.77 -7.40
CA LEU A 140 -23.18 23.85 -6.64
C LEU A 140 -24.51 24.21 -7.32
N ARG A 141 -25.63 23.86 -6.68
CA ARG A 141 -26.95 24.34 -7.10
C ARG A 141 -26.92 25.86 -7.01
N ASN A 142 -26.93 26.51 -8.17
CA ASN A 142 -27.22 27.93 -8.32
C ASN A 142 -28.52 28.25 -7.57
N ARG A 143 -28.43 29.04 -6.53
CA ARG A 143 -29.56 29.82 -6.05
C ARG A 143 -29.77 30.91 -7.05
N ALA A 144 -30.67 30.70 -8.01
CA ALA A 144 -31.22 31.78 -8.81
C ALA A 144 -32.10 32.64 -7.89
N THR A 145 -31.64 33.87 -7.70
CA THR A 145 -32.42 34.95 -7.15
C THR A 145 -33.51 35.29 -8.16
N THR A 146 -34.75 35.03 -7.82
CA THR A 146 -35.91 35.58 -8.52
C THR A 146 -36.23 36.92 -7.86
N THR A 147 -35.80 37.97 -8.48
CA THR A 147 -36.35 39.30 -8.20
C THR A 147 -37.59 39.45 -9.07
N SER A 148 -38.73 39.57 -8.43
CA SER A 148 -40.01 39.90 -9.06
C SER A 148 -40.27 41.35 -8.86
N ARG A 149 -40.78 41.91 -9.88
CA ARG A 149 -41.57 43.13 -9.85
C ARG A 149 -43.00 42.81 -9.40
#